data_7389c4058e36c839c77ce3121a867db0
#
_entry.id   7389c4058e36c839c77ce3121a867db0
#
_cell.length_a   1.000
_cell.length_b   1.000
_cell.length_c   1.000
_cell.angle_alpha   90.00
_cell.angle_beta   90.00
_cell.angle_gamma   90.00
#
_symmetry.space_group_name_H-M   'P 1'
#
loop_
_entity.id
_entity.type
_entity.pdbx_description
1 polymer ?
#
loop_
_entity_poly.entity_id
_entity_poly.type
_entity_poly.pdbx_seq_one_letter_code
_entity_poly.pdbx_strand_id
1 'polypeptide(L)'
;MSAVQRTQANFINRYKDFIKVFVKTARHYKINPDEEVLTHLLKHRYPEVGNSFANYHAPFLIDQMLSIAEYEGRERKMTIDLVDRPWANLFVEE
;
A
#
# COMPACT_ATOMS: atom_id res chain seq x y z
N MET A 1 28.21 10.55 9.61
CA MET A 1 27.90 9.19 9.90
C MET A 1 26.55 8.99 10.45
N SER A 2 26.31 9.57 11.61
CA SER A 2 25.03 9.38 12.27
C SER A 2 23.85 9.78 11.42
N ALA A 3 23.97 10.83 10.63
CA ALA A 3 22.85 11.30 9.81
C ALA A 3 22.46 10.26 8.80
N VAL A 4 23.43 9.62 8.17
CA VAL A 4 23.15 8.61 7.17
C VAL A 4 22.47 7.39 7.79
N GLN A 5 23.00 6.93 8.92
CA GLN A 5 22.39 5.82 9.60
C GLN A 5 20.99 6.13 10.08
N ARG A 6 20.79 7.33 10.58
CA ARG A 6 19.51 7.75 11.06
C ARG A 6 18.49 7.77 9.94
N THR A 7 18.90 8.25 8.77
CA THR A 7 18.03 8.29 7.62
C THR A 7 17.64 6.88 7.19
N GLN A 8 18.60 5.97 7.19
CA GLN A 8 18.32 4.59 6.83
C GLN A 8 17.37 3.94 7.83
N ALA A 9 17.59 4.20 9.11
CA ALA A 9 16.73 3.65 10.14
C ALA A 9 15.29 4.14 9.97
N ASN A 10 15.12 5.43 9.68
CA ASN A 10 13.80 5.99 9.47
C ASN A 10 13.11 5.37 8.28
N PHE A 11 13.86 5.18 7.21
CA PHE A 11 13.33 4.57 6.01
C PHE A 11 12.85 3.15 6.30
N ILE A 12 13.66 2.36 7.01
CA ILE A 12 13.30 0.99 7.35
C ILE A 12 12.07 0.96 8.23
N ASN A 13 11.99 1.87 9.20
CA ASN A 13 10.84 1.93 10.09
C ASN A 13 9.56 2.24 9.34
N ARG A 14 9.63 3.18 8.39
CA ARG A 14 8.46 3.51 7.59
C ARG A 14 7.99 2.32 6.77
N TYR A 15 8.95 1.63 6.19
CA TYR A 15 8.66 0.45 5.39
C TYR A 15 7.93 -0.60 6.23
N LYS A 16 8.47 -0.88 7.41
CA LYS A 16 7.86 -1.86 8.30
C LYS A 16 6.51 -1.41 8.81
N ASP A 17 6.40 -0.13 9.11
CA ASP A 17 5.13 0.42 9.58
C ASP A 17 4.06 0.31 8.52
N PHE A 18 4.42 0.58 7.26
CA PHE A 18 3.48 0.45 6.16
C PHE A 18 2.97 -0.99 6.06
N ILE A 19 3.89 -1.96 6.15
CA ILE A 19 3.51 -3.36 6.07
C ILE A 19 2.53 -3.71 7.19
N LYS A 20 2.81 -3.26 8.40
CA LYS A 20 1.92 -3.52 9.53
C LYS A 20 0.54 -2.94 9.33
N VAL A 21 0.49 -1.70 8.87
CA VAL A 21 -0.79 -1.04 8.65
C VAL A 21 -1.55 -1.72 7.53
N PHE A 22 -0.84 -2.10 6.47
CA PHE A 22 -1.45 -2.78 5.34
C PHE A 22 -2.11 -4.10 5.76
N VAL A 23 -1.36 -4.92 6.49
CA VAL A 23 -1.87 -6.21 6.96
C VAL A 23 -3.03 -6.01 7.92
N LYS A 24 -2.88 -5.08 8.84
CA LYS A 24 -3.92 -4.80 9.83
C LYS A 24 -5.20 -4.33 9.17
N THR A 25 -5.07 -3.45 8.19
CA THR A 25 -6.22 -2.94 7.47
C THR A 25 -6.92 -4.03 6.68
N ALA A 26 -6.13 -4.88 6.01
CA ALA A 26 -6.70 -5.98 5.25
C ALA A 26 -7.53 -6.89 6.16
N ARG A 27 -7.00 -7.18 7.34
CA ARG A 27 -7.72 -8.02 8.31
C ARG A 27 -8.99 -7.33 8.82
N HIS A 28 -8.91 -6.04 8.98
CA HIS A 28 -10.07 -5.27 9.40
C HIS A 28 -11.21 -5.41 8.39
N TYR A 29 -10.88 -5.40 7.12
CA TYR A 29 -11.86 -5.59 6.05
C TYR A 29 -12.15 -7.06 5.78
N LYS A 30 -11.53 -7.94 6.54
CA LYS A 30 -11.75 -9.39 6.44
C LYS A 30 -11.37 -9.95 5.08
N ILE A 31 -10.24 -9.47 4.56
CA ILE A 31 -9.65 -10.03 3.35
C ILE A 31 -8.22 -10.43 3.67
N ASN A 32 -7.72 -11.39 2.89
CA ASN A 32 -6.36 -11.84 3.09
C ASN A 32 -5.38 -10.82 2.54
N PRO A 33 -4.38 -10.41 3.34
CA PRO A 33 -3.31 -9.57 2.81
C PRO A 33 -2.50 -10.39 1.81
N ASP A 34 -2.50 -9.96 0.57
CA ASP A 34 -1.85 -10.70 -0.50
C ASP A 34 -0.39 -10.29 -0.61
N GLU A 35 0.49 -11.27 -0.50
CA GLU A 35 1.92 -11.03 -0.50
C GLU A 35 2.41 -10.50 -1.84
N GLU A 36 1.83 -10.98 -2.94
CA GLU A 36 2.20 -10.50 -4.26
C GLU A 36 1.84 -9.03 -4.44
N VAL A 37 0.65 -8.66 -3.96
CA VAL A 37 0.20 -7.28 -4.07
C VAL A 37 1.12 -6.38 -3.26
N LEU A 38 1.44 -6.79 -2.04
CA LEU A 38 2.31 -6.02 -1.18
C LEU A 38 3.70 -5.87 -1.80
N THR A 39 4.24 -6.97 -2.32
CA THR A 39 5.54 -6.95 -2.98
C THR A 39 5.52 -6.03 -4.20
N HIS A 40 4.44 -6.08 -4.98
CA HIS A 40 4.29 -5.23 -6.13
C HIS A 40 4.36 -3.75 -5.74
N LEU A 41 3.65 -3.38 -4.68
CA LEU A 41 3.67 -2.00 -4.21
C LEU A 41 5.06 -1.59 -3.76
N LEU A 42 5.71 -2.43 -2.97
CA LEU A 42 6.99 -2.07 -2.38
C LEU A 42 8.14 -2.06 -3.37
N LYS A 43 8.09 -2.91 -4.37
CA LYS A 43 9.18 -3.02 -5.33
C LYS A 43 8.96 -2.26 -6.62
N HIS A 44 7.71 -2.05 -7.01
CA HIS A 44 7.42 -1.47 -8.31
C HIS A 44 6.71 -0.13 -8.25
N ARG A 45 5.96 0.13 -7.20
CA ARG A 45 5.21 1.38 -7.13
C ARG A 45 5.86 2.42 -6.24
N TYR A 46 6.15 2.05 -5.01
CA TYR A 46 6.73 3.03 -4.08
C TYR A 46 8.07 3.59 -4.54
N PRO A 47 8.95 2.82 -5.18
CA PRO A 47 10.18 3.43 -5.69
C PRO A 47 9.95 4.56 -6.68
N GLU A 48 8.83 4.53 -7.41
CA GLU A 48 8.50 5.58 -8.37
C GLU A 48 8.22 6.91 -7.69
N VAL A 49 7.85 6.89 -6.43
CA VAL A 49 7.53 8.11 -5.68
C VAL A 49 8.48 8.30 -4.51
N GLY A 50 9.71 7.80 -4.65
CA GLY A 50 10.73 8.01 -3.63
C GLY A 50 10.46 7.31 -2.32
N ASN A 51 9.72 6.21 -2.36
CA ASN A 51 9.39 5.42 -1.17
C ASN A 51 8.74 6.28 -0.08
N SER A 52 7.83 7.12 -0.50
CA SER A 52 7.13 8.02 0.40
C SER A 52 5.90 7.33 0.98
N PHE A 53 6.00 6.85 2.20
CA PHE A 53 4.91 6.14 2.87
C PHE A 53 4.13 7.06 3.80
N ALA A 54 2.84 6.83 3.88
CA ALA A 54 2.00 7.56 4.84
C ALA A 54 0.97 6.60 5.41
N ASN A 55 0.52 6.89 6.62
CA ASN A 55 -0.38 5.98 7.33
C ASN A 55 -1.72 5.79 6.61
N TYR A 56 -2.17 6.79 5.87
CA TYR A 56 -3.47 6.68 5.20
C TYR A 56 -3.42 5.91 3.89
N HIS A 57 -2.22 5.61 3.39
CA HIS A 57 -2.08 4.93 2.10
C HIS A 57 -2.75 3.56 2.08
N ALA A 58 -2.45 2.73 3.06
CA ALA A 58 -3.01 1.38 3.07
C ALA A 58 -4.53 1.38 3.19
N PRO A 59 -5.11 2.12 4.14
CA PRO A 59 -6.58 2.18 4.20
C PRO A 59 -7.21 2.70 2.92
N PHE A 60 -6.60 3.72 2.32
CA PHE A 60 -7.12 4.29 1.09
C PHE A 60 -7.12 3.25 -0.03
N LEU A 61 -5.96 2.60 -0.23
CA LEU A 61 -5.83 1.63 -1.31
C LEU A 61 -6.77 0.45 -1.15
N ILE A 62 -6.87 -0.07 0.07
CA ILE A 62 -7.70 -1.23 0.30
C ILE A 62 -9.18 -0.89 0.17
N ASP A 63 -9.58 0.26 0.70
CA ASP A 63 -10.96 0.70 0.60
C ASP A 63 -11.37 0.89 -0.86
N GLN A 64 -10.54 1.59 -1.63
CA GLN A 64 -10.83 1.85 -3.04
C GLN A 64 -10.84 0.55 -3.84
N MET A 65 -9.90 -0.32 -3.56
CA MET A 65 -9.81 -1.59 -4.25
C MET A 65 -11.07 -2.43 -4.06
N LEU A 66 -11.57 -2.46 -2.82
CA LEU A 66 -12.79 -3.21 -2.53
C LEU A 66 -14.02 -2.57 -3.16
N SER A 67 -14.06 -1.25 -3.21
CA SER A 67 -15.16 -0.54 -3.87
C SER A 67 -15.20 -0.88 -5.36
N ILE A 68 -14.04 -0.90 -6.00
CA ILE A 68 -13.97 -1.25 -7.41
C ILE A 68 -14.42 -2.68 -7.65
N ALA A 69 -13.95 -3.59 -6.79
CA ALA A 69 -14.32 -4.99 -6.90
C ALA A 69 -15.83 -5.16 -6.80
N GLU A 70 -16.42 -4.48 -5.84
CA GLU A 70 -17.86 -4.54 -5.65
C GLU A 70 -18.62 -3.99 -6.85
N TYR A 71 -18.16 -2.84 -7.33
CA TYR A 71 -18.81 -2.20 -8.48
C TYR A 71 -18.75 -3.09 -9.71
N GLU A 72 -17.64 -3.81 -9.90
CA GLU A 72 -17.47 -4.64 -11.07
C GLU A 72 -17.95 -6.07 -10.87
N GLY A 73 -18.51 -6.37 -9.70
CA GLY A 73 -18.98 -7.72 -9.42
C GLY A 73 -17.87 -8.74 -9.32
N ARG A 74 -16.68 -8.31 -8.90
CA ARG A 74 -15.54 -9.20 -8.79
C ARG A 74 -15.43 -9.74 -7.37
N GLU A 75 -14.67 -10.80 -7.23
CA GLU A 75 -14.42 -11.40 -5.94
C GLU A 75 -13.75 -10.40 -5.00
N ARG A 76 -14.10 -10.47 -3.74
CA ARG A 76 -13.61 -9.55 -2.73
C ARG A 76 -12.25 -9.98 -2.25
N LYS A 77 -11.23 -9.67 -3.05
CA LYS A 77 -9.85 -10.00 -2.68
C LYS A 77 -8.90 -9.05 -3.39
N MET A 78 -7.65 -9.01 -2.91
CA MET A 78 -6.64 -8.15 -3.50
C MET A 78 -6.09 -8.73 -4.79
N THR A 79 -5.88 -7.87 -5.78
CA THR A 79 -5.14 -8.24 -6.98
C THR A 79 -4.29 -7.05 -7.38
N ILE A 80 -3.25 -7.32 -8.15
CA ILE A 80 -2.38 -6.25 -8.61
C ILE A 80 -3.16 -5.24 -9.46
N ASP A 81 -4.02 -5.75 -10.32
CA ASP A 81 -4.85 -4.88 -11.15
C ASP A 81 -5.71 -3.95 -10.31
N LEU A 82 -6.35 -4.51 -9.27
CA LEU A 82 -7.23 -3.72 -8.44
C LEU A 82 -6.50 -2.68 -7.60
N VAL A 83 -5.27 -2.98 -7.19
CA VAL A 83 -4.54 -2.02 -6.38
C VAL A 83 -3.91 -0.93 -7.22
N ASP A 84 -3.57 -1.23 -8.47
CA ASP A 84 -2.96 -0.24 -9.35
C ASP A 84 -3.91 0.89 -9.72
N ARG A 85 -5.19 0.62 -9.80
CA ARG A 85 -6.15 1.66 -10.16
C ARG A 85 -6.21 2.79 -9.13
N PRO A 86 -6.45 2.49 -7.85
CA PRO A 86 -6.46 3.58 -6.87
C PRO A 86 -5.09 4.17 -6.63
N TRP A 87 -4.02 3.43 -6.95
CA TRP A 87 -2.68 3.96 -6.81
C TRP A 87 -2.51 5.27 -7.57
N ALA A 88 -3.09 5.34 -8.76
CA ALA A 88 -2.99 6.53 -9.58
C ALA A 88 -3.60 7.75 -8.88
N ASN A 89 -4.57 7.54 -8.02
CA ASN A 89 -5.24 8.64 -7.32
C ASN A 89 -4.54 9.03 -6.03
N LEU A 90 -3.66 8.18 -5.53
CA LEU A 90 -3.02 8.40 -4.25
C LEU A 90 -2.05 9.58 -4.28
N PHE A 91 -1.41 9.81 -5.41
CA PHE A 91 -0.39 10.85 -5.56
C PHE A 91 -0.78 11.89 -6.58
N VAL A 92 -2.06 12.08 -6.76
CA VAL A 92 -2.54 13.01 -7.75
C VAL A 92 -2.29 14.44 -7.40
N GLU A 93 -2.29 14.88 -6.55
CA GLU A 93 -2.24 16.13 -6.36
C GLU A 93 -1.54 17.00 -6.25
N GLU A 94 -1.23 17.27 -6.23
CA GLU A 94 -0.72 18.07 -6.16
C GLU A 94 -0.59 18.78 -6.62
#